data_6005c1acbd7e624ad363260faaab3a23
#
_entry.id   6005c1acbd7e624ad363260faaab3a23
#
_cell.length_a   1.000
_cell.length_b   1.000
_cell.length_c   1.000
_cell.angle_alpha   90.00
_cell.angle_beta   90.00
_cell.angle_gamma   90.00
#
_symmetry.space_group_name_H-M   'P 1'
#
loop_
_entity.id
_entity.type
_entity.pdbx_description
1 polymer ?
#
loop_
_entity_poly.entity_id
_entity_poly.type
_entity_poly.pdbx_seq_one_letter_code
_entity_poly.pdbx_strand_id
1 'polypeptide(L)'
;KQLKKLGMLIVQDQVWNRVTLNRFAHKSTRYYVDEFHLLLKEEQTAAYSVEIWKRFRKWGGIPTGITQNIKDLLASREIENIFENSDFIYMLNQASGDRQILAKQLNISPYQLSYVTNSGEGEGLLFYGNIIIPFKDRFDKSLKLYALMTTKPEEVEKRKAAEAAEAAEAAEQAEKNRQTAWLTQEVPEDYWLDEEDDE
;
A
#
# COMPACT_ATOMS: atom_id res chain seq x y z
N LYS A 1 -7.66 3.73 26.27
CA LYS A 1 -7.42 5.01 25.51
C LYS A 1 -5.95 5.43 25.57
N GLN A 2 -5.35 5.56 26.76
CA GLN A 2 -3.96 5.99 26.94
C GLN A 2 -2.94 5.08 26.21
N LEU A 3 -3.12 3.76 26.30
CA LEU A 3 -2.22 2.78 25.66
C LEU A 3 -2.19 2.94 24.12
N LYS A 4 -3.35 3.21 23.49
CA LYS A 4 -3.43 3.45 22.05
C LYS A 4 -2.66 4.71 21.65
N LYS A 5 -2.82 5.81 22.42
CA LYS A 5 -2.10 7.06 22.19
C LYS A 5 -0.58 6.89 22.32
N LEU A 6 -0.13 6.20 23.36
CA LEU A 6 1.29 5.90 23.54
C LEU A 6 1.84 5.06 22.39
N GLY A 7 1.10 4.03 21.95
CA GLY A 7 1.48 3.21 20.79
C GLY A 7 1.61 4.03 19.51
N MET A 8 0.68 4.95 19.26
CA MET A 8 0.76 5.84 18.09
C MET A 8 1.99 6.76 18.13
N LEU A 9 2.33 7.32 19.29
CA LEU A 9 3.52 8.17 19.45
C LEU A 9 4.81 7.36 19.27
N ILE A 10 4.88 6.14 19.82
CA ILE A 10 6.03 5.25 19.64
C ILE A 10 6.24 4.93 18.15
N VAL A 11 5.17 4.59 17.42
CA VAL A 11 5.27 4.31 15.98
C VAL A 11 5.77 5.53 15.22
N GLN A 12 5.26 6.71 15.51
CA GLN A 12 5.70 7.95 14.86
C GLN A 12 7.18 8.26 15.16
N ASP A 13 7.64 8.03 16.39
CA ASP A 13 9.05 8.18 16.76
C ASP A 13 9.95 7.18 16.00
N GLN A 14 9.54 5.91 15.89
CA GLN A 14 10.25 4.91 15.10
C GLN A 14 10.34 5.29 13.61
N VAL A 15 9.26 5.86 13.05
CA VAL A 15 9.27 6.38 11.68
C VAL A 15 10.28 7.51 11.53
N TRP A 16 10.31 8.46 12.49
CA TRP A 16 11.26 9.55 12.50
C TRP A 16 12.72 9.06 12.56
N ASN A 17 13.00 8.10 13.44
CA ASN A 17 14.30 7.47 13.54
C ASN A 17 14.71 6.81 12.22
N ARG A 18 13.78 6.10 11.56
CA ARG A 18 14.05 5.47 10.26
C ARG A 18 14.35 6.50 9.17
N VAL A 19 13.60 7.60 9.10
CA VAL A 19 13.85 8.70 8.15
C VAL A 19 15.23 9.30 8.38
N THR A 20 15.60 9.51 9.62
CA THR A 20 16.93 10.05 10.01
C THR A 20 18.07 9.13 9.54
N LEU A 21 17.97 7.83 9.82
CA LEU A 21 18.96 6.85 9.39
C LEU A 21 19.07 6.75 7.86
N ASN A 22 17.92 6.73 7.17
CA ASN A 22 17.88 6.64 5.71
C ASN A 22 18.45 7.89 5.05
N ARG A 23 18.27 9.07 5.64
CA ARG A 23 18.89 10.32 5.16
C ARG A 23 20.42 10.19 5.07
N PHE A 24 21.07 9.69 6.12
CA PHE A 24 22.52 9.48 6.11
C PHE A 24 22.97 8.44 5.07
N ALA A 25 22.11 7.49 4.75
CA ALA A 25 22.33 6.49 3.70
C ALA A 25 21.88 6.96 2.29
N HIS A 26 21.50 8.23 2.12
CA HIS A 26 20.98 8.81 0.88
C HIS A 26 19.76 8.05 0.30
N LYS A 27 18.91 7.49 1.18
CA LYS A 27 17.71 6.75 0.81
C LYS A 27 16.45 7.55 1.16
N SER A 28 15.48 7.58 0.24
CA SER A 28 14.15 8.12 0.54
C SER A 28 13.35 7.17 1.44
N THR A 29 12.45 7.73 2.25
CA THR A 29 11.55 6.97 3.11
C THR A 29 10.12 7.34 2.75
N ARG A 30 9.28 6.35 2.42
CA ARG A 30 7.86 6.53 2.20
C ARG A 30 7.12 6.04 3.43
N TYR A 31 6.26 6.89 3.97
CA TYR A 31 5.46 6.61 5.15
C TYR A 31 3.98 6.70 4.81
N TYR A 32 3.30 5.58 4.77
CA TYR A 32 1.86 5.49 4.50
C TYR A 32 1.10 5.30 5.81
N VAL A 33 0.08 6.11 6.00
CA VAL A 33 -0.81 6.06 7.17
C VAL A 33 -2.24 5.85 6.69
N ASP A 34 -2.75 4.66 6.90
CA ASP A 34 -4.17 4.38 6.68
C ASP A 34 -5.00 4.88 7.86
N GLU A 35 -6.26 5.24 7.60
CA GLU A 35 -7.16 5.87 8.56
C GLU A 35 -6.53 7.08 9.27
N PHE A 36 -5.85 7.92 8.50
CA PHE A 36 -5.04 9.05 8.97
C PHE A 36 -5.78 9.98 9.94
N HIS A 37 -7.11 10.14 9.77
CA HIS A 37 -7.94 10.94 10.68
C HIS A 37 -7.84 10.50 12.14
N LEU A 38 -7.46 9.24 12.42
CA LEU A 38 -7.29 8.76 13.81
C LEU A 38 -6.09 9.40 14.51
N LEU A 39 -5.05 9.79 13.77
CA LEU A 39 -3.90 10.52 14.33
C LEU A 39 -4.25 11.96 14.69
N LEU A 40 -5.26 12.53 14.02
CA LEU A 40 -5.67 13.92 14.22
C LEU A 40 -6.71 14.10 15.36
N LYS A 41 -7.22 13.00 15.94
CA LYS A 41 -8.21 13.07 17.05
C LYS A 41 -7.61 13.55 18.37
N GLU A 42 -6.33 13.35 18.56
CA GLU A 42 -5.64 13.72 19.79
C GLU A 42 -4.62 14.82 19.47
N GLU A 43 -4.64 15.90 20.24
CA GLU A 43 -3.82 17.10 20.00
C GLU A 43 -2.32 16.78 19.82
N GLN A 44 -1.76 15.91 20.65
CA GLN A 44 -0.33 15.57 20.59
C GLN A 44 0.04 14.80 19.34
N THR A 45 -0.79 13.83 18.92
CA THR A 45 -0.53 13.06 17.68
C THR A 45 -0.78 13.92 16.44
N ALA A 46 -1.73 14.84 16.49
CA ALA A 46 -2.01 15.80 15.44
C ALA A 46 -0.83 16.75 15.24
N ALA A 47 -0.36 17.38 16.31
CA ALA A 47 0.80 18.28 16.28
C ALA A 47 2.05 17.58 15.73
N TYR A 48 2.30 16.33 16.16
CA TYR A 48 3.41 15.53 15.66
C TYR A 48 3.25 15.19 14.16
N SER A 49 2.04 14.91 13.72
CA SER A 49 1.76 14.67 12.29
C SER A 49 2.05 15.91 11.43
N VAL A 50 1.70 17.10 11.90
CA VAL A 50 2.05 18.38 11.22
C VAL A 50 3.57 18.55 11.12
N GLU A 51 4.31 18.26 12.20
CA GLU A 51 5.77 18.29 12.18
C GLU A 51 6.35 17.34 11.13
N ILE A 52 5.80 16.12 11.01
CA ILE A 52 6.18 15.17 9.98
C ILE A 52 5.96 15.76 8.59
N TRP A 53 4.77 16.28 8.29
CA TRP A 53 4.47 16.88 6.99
C TRP A 53 5.38 18.06 6.63
N LYS A 54 5.67 18.94 7.59
CA LYS A 54 6.55 20.09 7.37
C LYS A 54 8.02 19.72 7.17
N ARG A 55 8.50 18.69 7.85
CA ARG A 55 9.95 18.45 7.98
C ARG A 55 10.46 17.26 7.15
N PHE A 56 9.65 16.25 6.88
CA PHE A 56 10.07 15.05 6.15
C PHE A 56 10.67 15.34 4.79
N ARG A 57 10.14 16.31 4.06
CA ARG A 57 10.67 16.71 2.75
C ARG A 57 12.18 17.03 2.81
N LYS A 58 12.63 17.76 3.83
CA LYS A 58 14.06 18.11 4.01
C LYS A 58 14.93 16.90 4.32
N TRP A 59 14.32 15.78 4.72
CA TRP A 59 14.98 14.56 5.16
C TRP A 59 14.80 13.39 4.20
N GLY A 60 14.26 13.66 3.01
CA GLY A 60 13.96 12.62 2.01
C GLY A 60 12.79 11.71 2.40
N GLY A 61 11.94 12.16 3.34
CA GLY A 61 10.71 11.48 3.71
C GLY A 61 9.52 11.95 2.87
N ILE A 62 8.62 11.03 2.55
CA ILE A 62 7.39 11.26 1.80
C ILE A 62 6.23 10.69 2.63
N PRO A 63 5.54 11.54 3.45
CA PRO A 63 4.38 11.10 4.19
C PRO A 63 3.16 11.04 3.27
N THR A 64 2.31 10.04 3.45
CA THR A 64 1.04 9.87 2.74
C THR A 64 -0.05 9.48 3.73
N GLY A 65 -1.03 10.34 3.92
CA GLY A 65 -2.21 10.08 4.74
C GLY A 65 -3.36 9.59 3.87
N ILE A 66 -3.98 8.48 4.24
CA ILE A 66 -5.13 7.87 3.57
C ILE A 66 -6.30 7.91 4.54
N THR A 67 -7.48 8.35 4.09
CA THR A 67 -8.67 8.35 4.93
C THR A 67 -9.94 8.28 4.12
N GLN A 68 -10.94 7.62 4.66
CA GLN A 68 -12.31 7.61 4.15
C GLN A 68 -13.22 8.57 4.96
N ASN A 69 -12.80 8.95 6.16
CA ASN A 69 -13.61 9.78 7.06
C ASN A 69 -13.20 11.26 6.99
N ILE A 70 -13.78 11.95 6.03
CA ILE A 70 -13.50 13.35 5.74
C ILE A 70 -13.99 14.26 6.88
N LYS A 71 -15.13 13.97 7.50
CA LYS A 71 -15.66 14.79 8.61
C LYS A 71 -14.73 14.82 9.81
N ASP A 72 -14.24 13.65 10.21
CA ASP A 72 -13.29 13.56 11.31
C ASP A 72 -11.95 14.22 10.95
N LEU A 73 -11.52 14.10 9.69
CA LEU A 73 -10.32 14.75 9.18
C LEU A 73 -10.44 16.28 9.29
N LEU A 74 -11.51 16.85 8.75
CA LEU A 74 -11.74 18.30 8.70
C LEU A 74 -12.14 18.90 10.07
N ALA A 75 -12.48 18.08 11.06
CA ALA A 75 -12.69 18.53 12.43
C ALA A 75 -11.39 18.92 13.15
N SER A 76 -10.24 18.48 12.66
CA SER A 76 -8.94 18.84 13.23
C SER A 76 -8.50 20.24 12.73
N ARG A 77 -8.05 21.09 13.64
CA ARG A 77 -7.45 22.39 13.29
C ARG A 77 -6.13 22.26 12.53
N GLU A 78 -5.48 21.12 12.67
CA GLU A 78 -4.18 20.84 12.06
C GLU A 78 -4.27 20.44 10.59
N ILE A 79 -5.49 20.16 10.09
CA ILE A 79 -5.65 19.69 8.72
C ILE A 79 -5.25 20.73 7.66
N GLU A 80 -5.49 22.01 7.92
CA GLU A 80 -5.09 23.09 7.01
C GLU A 80 -3.57 23.08 6.80
N ASN A 81 -2.82 22.97 7.88
CA ASN A 81 -1.36 22.84 7.82
C ASN A 81 -0.90 21.63 6.99
N ILE A 82 -1.63 20.52 7.07
CA ILE A 82 -1.31 19.30 6.33
C ILE A 82 -1.59 19.48 4.85
N PHE A 83 -2.74 20.06 4.48
CA PHE A 83 -3.06 20.38 3.09
C PHE A 83 -2.06 21.34 2.45
N GLU A 84 -1.70 22.44 3.14
CA GLU A 84 -0.73 23.40 2.67
C GLU A 84 0.68 22.82 2.47
N ASN A 85 1.02 21.77 3.21
CA ASN A 85 2.30 21.07 3.10
C ASN A 85 2.23 19.78 2.30
N SER A 86 1.12 19.52 1.59
CA SER A 86 0.92 18.37 0.72
C SER A 86 1.08 18.78 -0.73
N ASP A 87 2.08 18.24 -1.41
CA ASP A 87 2.32 18.50 -2.84
C ASP A 87 1.25 17.84 -3.72
N PHE A 88 0.69 16.71 -3.27
CA PHE A 88 -0.32 15.94 -3.99
C PHE A 88 -1.50 15.61 -3.10
N ILE A 89 -2.71 15.80 -3.63
CA ILE A 89 -3.95 15.32 -3.00
C ILE A 89 -4.74 14.50 -4.03
N TYR A 90 -4.99 13.24 -3.72
CA TYR A 90 -5.87 12.38 -4.51
C TYR A 90 -7.26 12.37 -3.90
N MET A 91 -8.24 12.84 -4.64
CA MET A 91 -9.63 12.83 -4.23
C MET A 91 -10.41 11.85 -5.11
N LEU A 92 -10.80 10.75 -4.52
CA LEU A 92 -11.65 9.73 -5.15
C LEU A 92 -13.13 10.09 -4.96
N ASN A 93 -14.04 9.16 -5.29
CA ASN A 93 -15.47 9.36 -5.11
C ASN A 93 -15.82 9.75 -3.67
N GLN A 94 -16.62 10.80 -3.52
CA GLN A 94 -16.98 11.37 -2.23
C GLN A 94 -18.47 11.28 -1.95
N ALA A 95 -18.83 11.02 -0.68
CA ALA A 95 -20.22 11.08 -0.23
C ALA A 95 -20.79 12.50 -0.37
N SER A 96 -22.10 12.60 -0.62
CA SER A 96 -22.77 13.88 -0.92
C SER A 96 -22.58 14.95 0.18
N GLY A 97 -22.56 14.54 1.46
CA GLY A 97 -22.39 15.47 2.59
C GLY A 97 -20.99 16.04 2.73
N ASP A 98 -19.97 15.35 2.23
CA ASP A 98 -18.57 15.74 2.40
C ASP A 98 -18.06 16.61 1.25
N ARG A 99 -18.69 16.50 0.06
CA ARG A 99 -18.30 17.20 -1.17
C ARG A 99 -18.28 18.71 -1.03
N GLN A 100 -19.30 19.29 -0.42
CA GLN A 100 -19.42 20.74 -0.29
C GLN A 100 -18.36 21.29 0.67
N ILE A 101 -18.07 20.57 1.74
CA ILE A 101 -17.06 20.97 2.72
C ILE A 101 -15.68 20.91 2.07
N LEU A 102 -15.36 19.81 1.37
CA LEU A 102 -14.13 19.66 0.62
C LEU A 102 -13.97 20.70 -0.50
N ALA A 103 -15.06 20.96 -1.25
CA ALA A 103 -15.06 21.95 -2.31
C ALA A 103 -14.68 23.35 -1.79
N LYS A 104 -15.19 23.72 -0.62
CA LYS A 104 -14.84 24.98 0.04
C LYS A 104 -13.39 24.98 0.54
N GLN A 105 -12.96 23.91 1.21
CA GLN A 105 -11.62 23.80 1.79
C GLN A 105 -10.51 23.78 0.73
N LEU A 106 -10.74 23.09 -0.39
CA LEU A 106 -9.77 22.92 -1.47
C LEU A 106 -10.03 23.87 -2.66
N ASN A 107 -10.96 24.82 -2.52
CA ASN A 107 -11.33 25.77 -3.54
C ASN A 107 -11.68 25.13 -4.91
N ILE A 108 -12.48 24.07 -4.87
CA ILE A 108 -12.89 23.31 -6.05
C ILE A 108 -14.12 23.93 -6.68
N SER A 109 -14.10 24.17 -7.99
CA SER A 109 -15.29 24.65 -8.72
C SER A 109 -16.38 23.58 -8.81
N PRO A 110 -17.67 23.96 -8.99
CA PRO A 110 -18.76 22.99 -9.17
C PRO A 110 -18.55 22.02 -10.35
N TYR A 111 -17.89 22.50 -11.41
CA TYR A 111 -17.54 21.66 -12.56
C TYR A 111 -16.53 20.57 -12.18
N GLN A 112 -15.44 20.95 -11.51
CA GLN A 112 -14.45 19.99 -11.04
C GLN A 112 -15.05 19.01 -10.03
N LEU A 113 -15.94 19.47 -9.15
CA LEU A 113 -16.61 18.62 -8.16
C LEU A 113 -17.42 17.49 -8.81
N SER A 114 -17.91 17.70 -10.05
CA SER A 114 -18.64 16.65 -10.78
C SER A 114 -17.81 15.39 -11.02
N TYR A 115 -16.49 15.51 -11.14
CA TYR A 115 -15.58 14.37 -11.34
C TYR A 115 -15.42 13.46 -10.11
N VAL A 116 -15.83 13.90 -8.95
CA VAL A 116 -15.81 13.10 -7.70
C VAL A 116 -17.20 12.80 -7.16
N THR A 117 -18.24 13.17 -7.95
CA THR A 117 -19.63 13.02 -7.52
C THR A 117 -20.21 11.65 -7.87
N ASN A 118 -19.87 11.13 -9.06
CA ASN A 118 -20.36 9.86 -9.59
C ASN A 118 -19.20 9.10 -10.27
N SER A 119 -17.98 9.28 -9.76
CA SER A 119 -16.82 8.62 -10.29
C SER A 119 -16.84 7.13 -9.98
N GLY A 120 -16.35 6.33 -10.93
CA GLY A 120 -16.13 4.91 -10.75
C GLY A 120 -14.87 4.61 -9.94
N GLU A 121 -14.55 3.31 -9.81
CA GLU A 121 -13.28 2.86 -9.22
C GLU A 121 -12.11 3.42 -10.04
N GLY A 122 -11.11 4.00 -9.36
CA GLY A 122 -9.92 4.56 -10.00
C GLY A 122 -10.13 5.89 -10.74
N GLU A 123 -11.23 6.58 -10.49
CA GLU A 123 -11.52 7.88 -11.08
C GLU A 123 -11.62 8.97 -10.00
N GLY A 124 -11.17 10.18 -10.30
CA GLY A 124 -11.22 11.26 -9.34
C GLY A 124 -10.48 12.52 -9.79
N LEU A 125 -10.05 13.32 -8.82
CA LEU A 125 -9.25 14.53 -9.01
C LEU A 125 -7.88 14.38 -8.36
N LEU A 126 -6.86 14.75 -9.10
CA LEU A 126 -5.50 14.90 -8.61
C LEU A 126 -5.18 16.39 -8.49
N PHE A 127 -4.76 16.79 -7.31
CA PHE A 127 -4.21 18.12 -7.04
C PHE A 127 -2.70 18.03 -7.05
N TYR A 128 -2.07 18.94 -7.75
CA TYR A 128 -0.63 19.16 -7.74
C TYR A 128 -0.34 20.65 -7.66
N GLY A 129 -0.02 21.15 -6.50
CA GLY A 129 0.02 22.58 -6.23
C GLY A 129 -1.32 23.24 -6.59
N ASN A 130 -1.30 24.22 -7.51
CA ASN A 130 -2.50 24.91 -7.97
C ASN A 130 -3.22 24.24 -9.14
N ILE A 131 -2.72 23.10 -9.61
CA ILE A 131 -3.28 22.40 -10.77
C ILE A 131 -4.22 21.32 -10.27
N ILE A 132 -5.43 21.27 -10.83
CA ILE A 132 -6.45 20.26 -10.54
C ILE A 132 -6.73 19.50 -11.82
N ILE A 133 -6.44 18.21 -11.83
CA ILE A 133 -6.53 17.34 -13.01
C ILE A 133 -7.52 16.21 -12.73
N PRO A 134 -8.59 16.05 -13.52
CA PRO A 134 -9.37 14.83 -13.47
C PRO A 134 -8.54 13.66 -13.99
N PHE A 135 -8.58 12.53 -13.29
CA PHE A 135 -7.85 11.34 -13.69
C PHE A 135 -8.78 10.12 -13.74
N LYS A 136 -8.35 9.16 -14.56
CA LYS A 136 -8.97 7.85 -14.67
C LYS A 136 -7.85 6.83 -14.80
N ASP A 137 -7.60 6.14 -13.72
CA ASP A 137 -6.60 5.08 -13.64
C ASP A 137 -7.26 3.80 -13.13
N ARG A 138 -7.45 2.85 -14.04
CA ARG A 138 -8.01 1.54 -13.73
C ARG A 138 -6.87 0.56 -13.53
N PHE A 139 -6.75 0.12 -12.30
CA PHE A 139 -5.78 -0.93 -11.99
C PHE A 139 -6.11 -2.20 -12.77
N ASP A 140 -5.10 -2.77 -13.44
CA ASP A 140 -5.29 -4.00 -14.22
C ASP A 140 -5.52 -5.18 -13.28
N LYS A 141 -6.72 -5.76 -13.38
CA LYS A 141 -7.16 -6.89 -12.53
C LYS A 141 -6.44 -8.21 -12.88
N SER A 142 -5.76 -8.29 -14.02
CA SER A 142 -4.98 -9.47 -14.41
C SER A 142 -3.64 -9.56 -13.67
N LEU A 143 -3.18 -8.45 -13.09
CA LEU A 143 -1.91 -8.40 -12.39
C LEU A 143 -1.96 -9.18 -11.06
N LYS A 144 -0.90 -9.94 -10.79
CA LYS A 144 -0.72 -10.64 -9.51
C LYS A 144 -0.84 -9.69 -8.31
N LEU A 145 -0.41 -8.43 -8.46
CA LEU A 145 -0.53 -7.42 -7.42
C LEU A 145 -2.00 -7.13 -7.07
N TYR A 146 -2.90 -7.05 -8.08
CA TYR A 146 -4.34 -6.90 -7.82
C TYR A 146 -4.89 -8.07 -7.00
N ALA A 147 -4.55 -9.29 -7.41
CA ALA A 147 -4.98 -10.49 -6.70
C ALA A 147 -4.49 -10.54 -5.24
N LEU A 148 -3.31 -9.99 -4.94
CA LEU A 148 -2.77 -9.92 -3.58
C LEU A 148 -3.43 -8.82 -2.73
N MET A 149 -3.84 -7.71 -3.35
CA MET A 149 -4.38 -6.53 -2.65
C MET A 149 -5.90 -6.54 -2.51
N THR A 150 -6.62 -7.32 -3.31
CA THR A 150 -8.09 -7.36 -3.25
C THR A 150 -8.57 -7.90 -1.91
N THR A 151 -9.56 -7.23 -1.33
CA THR A 151 -10.25 -7.64 -0.10
C THR A 151 -11.66 -8.15 -0.35
N LYS A 152 -12.09 -8.21 -1.63
CA LYS A 152 -13.41 -8.73 -2.01
C LYS A 152 -13.47 -10.24 -1.72
N PRO A 153 -14.41 -10.71 -0.88
CA PRO A 153 -14.44 -12.12 -0.44
C PRO A 153 -14.43 -13.12 -1.59
N GLU A 154 -15.26 -12.87 -2.61
CA GLU A 154 -15.37 -13.74 -3.80
C GLU A 154 -14.04 -13.86 -4.57
N GLU A 155 -13.30 -12.75 -4.71
CA GLU A 155 -12.01 -12.73 -5.40
C GLU A 155 -10.92 -13.43 -4.56
N VAL A 156 -10.98 -13.25 -3.22
CA VAL A 156 -10.06 -13.91 -2.28
C VAL A 156 -10.27 -15.44 -2.26
N GLU A 157 -11.52 -15.88 -2.24
CA GLU A 157 -11.84 -17.32 -2.28
C GLU A 157 -11.40 -17.93 -3.61
N LYS A 158 -11.68 -17.29 -4.73
CA LYS A 158 -11.25 -17.75 -6.06
C LYS A 158 -9.72 -17.86 -6.15
N ARG A 159 -9.00 -16.89 -5.59
CA ARG A 159 -7.53 -16.95 -5.54
C ARG A 159 -7.04 -18.11 -4.70
N LYS A 160 -7.57 -18.30 -3.48
CA LYS A 160 -7.19 -19.44 -2.61
C LYS A 160 -7.45 -20.79 -3.26
N ALA A 161 -8.58 -20.92 -3.98
CA ALA A 161 -8.88 -22.13 -4.72
C ALA A 161 -7.90 -22.38 -5.86
N ALA A 162 -7.51 -21.33 -6.59
CA ALA A 162 -6.51 -21.44 -7.66
C ALA A 162 -5.11 -21.79 -7.11
N GLU A 163 -4.67 -21.12 -6.03
CA GLU A 163 -3.40 -21.45 -5.36
C GLU A 163 -3.36 -22.87 -4.82
N ALA A 164 -4.47 -23.36 -4.28
CA ALA A 164 -4.58 -24.75 -3.80
C ALA A 164 -4.52 -25.77 -4.95
N ALA A 165 -5.16 -25.48 -6.09
CA ALA A 165 -5.10 -26.33 -7.28
C ALA A 165 -3.68 -26.39 -7.86
N GLU A 166 -3.02 -25.24 -8.00
CA GLU A 166 -1.63 -25.15 -8.47
C GLU A 166 -0.65 -25.90 -7.55
N ALA A 167 -0.85 -25.78 -6.23
CA ALA A 167 -0.05 -26.51 -5.24
C ALA A 167 -0.27 -28.02 -5.33
N ALA A 168 -1.51 -28.48 -5.58
CA ALA A 168 -1.82 -29.90 -5.76
C ALA A 168 -1.20 -30.46 -7.04
N GLU A 169 -1.27 -29.74 -8.15
CA GLU A 169 -0.62 -30.13 -9.42
C GLU A 169 0.91 -30.19 -9.28
N ALA A 170 1.50 -29.20 -8.60
CA ALA A 170 2.94 -29.18 -8.34
C ALA A 170 3.38 -30.36 -7.44
N ALA A 171 2.59 -30.73 -6.45
CA ALA A 171 2.85 -31.88 -5.59
C ALA A 171 2.76 -33.20 -6.36
N GLU A 172 1.74 -33.36 -7.21
CA GLU A 172 1.59 -34.55 -8.07
C GLU A 172 2.76 -34.68 -9.06
N GLN A 173 3.18 -33.56 -9.67
CA GLN A 173 4.33 -33.54 -10.58
C GLN A 173 5.64 -33.90 -9.86
N ALA A 174 5.83 -33.37 -8.64
CA ALA A 174 7.00 -33.66 -7.82
C ALA A 174 7.04 -35.13 -7.40
N GLU A 175 5.89 -35.74 -7.17
CA GLU A 175 5.79 -37.17 -6.86
C GLU A 175 6.08 -38.07 -8.09
N LYS A 176 5.54 -37.73 -9.25
CA LYS A 176 5.88 -38.37 -10.54
C LYS A 176 7.39 -38.28 -10.83
N ASN A 177 7.98 -37.10 -10.64
CA ASN A 177 9.43 -36.93 -10.83
C ASN A 177 10.26 -37.75 -9.84
N ARG A 178 9.81 -37.89 -8.60
CA ARG A 178 10.46 -38.82 -7.62
C ARG A 178 10.37 -40.28 -8.02
N GLN A 179 9.21 -40.69 -8.52
CA GLN A 179 9.01 -42.07 -8.98
C GLN A 179 9.85 -42.42 -10.22
N THR A 180 10.17 -41.44 -11.06
CA THR A 180 10.98 -41.63 -12.27
C THR A 180 12.46 -41.33 -12.09
N ALA A 181 12.87 -40.74 -10.96
CA ALA A 181 14.26 -40.34 -10.70
C ALA A 181 15.24 -41.53 -10.68
N TRP A 182 14.77 -42.73 -10.32
CA TRP A 182 15.58 -43.95 -10.36
C TRP A 182 15.82 -44.47 -11.78
N LEU A 183 14.95 -44.14 -12.77
CA LEU A 183 15.12 -44.49 -14.17
C LEU A 183 16.20 -43.70 -14.90
N THR A 184 16.56 -42.55 -14.34
CA THR A 184 17.56 -41.62 -14.90
C THR A 184 18.89 -41.63 -14.14
N GLN A 185 19.06 -42.50 -13.12
CA GLN A 185 20.37 -42.78 -12.54
C GLN A 185 21.20 -43.54 -13.58
N GLU A 186 22.09 -42.83 -14.26
CA GLU A 186 23.17 -43.42 -15.02
C GLU A 186 23.94 -44.33 -14.09
N VAL A 187 23.96 -45.62 -14.39
CA VAL A 187 24.83 -46.57 -13.68
C VAL A 187 26.26 -46.16 -13.98
N PRO A 188 27.10 -45.88 -12.97
CA PRO A 188 28.50 -45.51 -13.24
C PRO A 188 29.13 -46.59 -14.09
N GLU A 189 29.87 -46.20 -15.14
CA GLU A 189 30.58 -47.12 -16.06
C GLU A 189 31.50 -48.08 -15.31
N ASP A 190 31.93 -47.76 -14.11
CA ASP A 190 32.81 -48.53 -13.26
C ASP A 190 32.15 -49.80 -12.63
N TYR A 191 30.83 -49.93 -12.76
CA TYR A 191 30.11 -51.06 -12.14
C TYR A 191 30.29 -52.41 -12.84
N TRP A 192 30.89 -52.41 -14.05
CA TRP A 192 31.05 -53.61 -14.89
C TRP A 192 32.49 -54.09 -14.99
N LEU A 193 33.46 -53.54 -14.24
CA LEU A 193 34.89 -53.81 -14.36
C LEU A 193 35.50 -54.72 -13.30
N ASP A 194 34.70 -55.26 -12.35
CA ASP A 194 35.22 -56.11 -11.25
C ASP A 194 34.91 -57.61 -11.38
N GLU A 195 34.75 -58.14 -12.58
CA GLU A 195 34.64 -59.59 -12.80
C GLU A 195 35.57 -60.10 -13.91
N GLU A 196 36.87 -59.83 -13.82
CA GLU A 196 37.92 -60.63 -14.49
C GLU A 196 39.21 -60.45 -13.73
N ASP A 197 39.49 -61.34 -12.80
CA ASP A 197 40.84 -61.91 -12.49
C ASP A 197 40.78 -62.80 -11.28
N ASP A 198 40.42 -64.07 -11.49
CA ASP A 198 40.87 -65.19 -10.66
C ASP A 198 41.03 -66.43 -11.56
N GLU A 199 42.24 -66.61 -12.11
CA GLU A 199 42.84 -67.86 -12.42
C GLU A 199 44.31 -67.88 -11.94
#